data_941b5a16c1137fdb26c79426134a0d4d
#
_entry.id   941b5a16c1137fdb26c79426134a0d4d
#
_cell.length_a   1.000
_cell.length_b   1.000
_cell.length_c   1.000
_cell.angle_alpha   90.00
_cell.angle_beta   90.00
_cell.angle_gamma   90.00
#
_symmetry.space_group_name_H-M   'P 1'
#
loop_
_entity.id
_entity.type
_entity.pdbx_description
1 polymer ?
#
loop_
_entity_poly.entity_id
_entity_poly.type
_entity_poly.pdbx_seq_one_letter_code
_entity_poly.pdbx_strand_id
1 'polypeptide(L)'
;NFYARYTQAQYETYFASYFGGDDMWTKNASDGKTYEESIKETLLDDLKNMALLEEHMKDYDVKLTKADKKAINDAAEEFDKANSQKKKDKVSGSEENVKRVMTLMVIEQKMRSAIVAEANVNVTDEEAVQKHMQYVEFDYTADSSDTTVSDDEKKQVKEKAAAFAE
;
A
#
# COMPACT_ATOMS: atom_id res chain seq x y z
N ASN A 1 2.34 -3.85 -19.07
CA ASN A 1 3.13 -4.95 -18.49
C ASN A 1 4.12 -4.45 -17.41
N PHE A 2 4.88 -3.36 -17.64
CA PHE A 2 5.83 -2.84 -16.65
C PHE A 2 5.15 -2.49 -15.31
N TYR A 3 4.05 -1.74 -15.32
CA TYR A 3 3.29 -1.41 -14.10
C TYR A 3 2.85 -2.65 -13.34
N ALA A 4 2.31 -3.66 -14.02
CA ALA A 4 1.91 -4.91 -13.39
C ALA A 4 3.09 -5.64 -12.70
N ARG A 5 4.26 -5.66 -13.32
CA ARG A 5 5.46 -6.28 -12.74
C ARG A 5 6.04 -5.46 -11.59
N TYR A 6 5.98 -4.14 -11.68
CA TYR A 6 6.35 -3.25 -10.59
C TYR A 6 5.46 -3.49 -9.36
N THR A 7 4.13 -3.51 -9.54
CA THR A 7 3.18 -3.78 -8.47
C THR A 7 3.32 -5.19 -7.91
N GLN A 8 3.53 -6.19 -8.76
CA GLN A 8 3.81 -7.56 -8.33
C GLN A 8 4.99 -7.60 -7.35
N ALA A 9 6.11 -6.96 -7.69
CA ALA A 9 7.29 -6.92 -6.82
C ALA A 9 7.02 -6.23 -5.48
N GLN A 10 6.18 -5.20 -5.45
CA GLN A 10 5.73 -4.53 -4.22
C GLN A 10 4.95 -5.49 -3.33
N TYR A 11 3.96 -6.19 -3.90
CA TYR A 11 3.16 -7.16 -3.15
C TYR A 11 3.99 -8.32 -2.64
N GLU A 12 4.86 -8.90 -3.47
CA GLU A 12 5.75 -10.00 -3.07
C GLU A 12 6.66 -9.57 -1.91
N THR A 13 7.20 -8.36 -1.95
CA THR A 13 8.03 -7.82 -0.86
C THR A 13 7.21 -7.63 0.42
N TYR A 14 6.02 -7.06 0.31
CA TYR A 14 5.16 -6.79 1.46
C TYR A 14 4.65 -8.07 2.12
N PHE A 15 4.22 -9.04 1.33
CA PHE A 15 3.61 -10.27 1.83
C PHE A 15 4.57 -11.44 2.02
N ALA A 16 5.86 -11.30 1.68
CA ALA A 16 6.85 -12.36 1.81
C ALA A 16 6.90 -12.95 3.23
N SER A 17 6.74 -12.11 4.26
CA SER A 17 6.72 -12.53 5.65
C SER A 17 5.43 -13.26 6.08
N TYR A 18 4.31 -13.04 5.38
CA TYR A 18 3.00 -13.60 5.73
C TYR A 18 2.69 -14.91 5.00
N PHE A 19 3.12 -15.02 3.75
CA PHE A 19 2.72 -16.13 2.88
C PHE A 19 3.86 -17.08 2.50
N GLY A 20 5.10 -16.73 2.83
CA GLY A 20 6.24 -17.63 2.63
C GLY A 20 6.66 -17.81 1.17
N GLY A 21 6.49 -16.82 0.31
CA GLY A 21 6.95 -16.82 -1.09
C GLY A 21 5.83 -16.67 -2.13
N ASP A 22 6.06 -17.23 -3.33
CA ASP A 22 5.20 -17.02 -4.52
C ASP A 22 3.81 -17.67 -4.41
N ASP A 23 3.57 -18.51 -3.42
CA ASP A 23 2.31 -19.23 -3.23
C ASP A 23 1.12 -18.32 -2.94
N MET A 24 1.34 -17.08 -2.57
CA MET A 24 0.26 -16.12 -2.31
C MET A 24 -0.67 -15.94 -3.52
N TRP A 25 -0.12 -15.97 -4.73
CA TRP A 25 -0.88 -15.66 -5.95
C TRP A 25 -2.01 -16.63 -6.23
N THR A 26 -1.85 -17.89 -5.84
CA THR A 26 -2.83 -18.96 -6.02
C THR A 26 -3.79 -19.12 -4.85
N LYS A 27 -3.56 -18.44 -3.73
CA LYS A 27 -4.45 -18.50 -2.57
C LYS A 27 -5.72 -17.69 -2.81
N ASN A 28 -6.80 -18.15 -2.17
CA ASN A 28 -8.08 -17.45 -2.23
C ASN A 28 -7.98 -16.11 -1.49
N ALA A 29 -8.33 -15.05 -2.21
CA ALA A 29 -8.68 -13.76 -1.64
C ALA A 29 -10.15 -13.78 -1.20
N SER A 30 -10.74 -12.64 -0.89
CA SER A 30 -12.17 -12.50 -0.69
C SER A 30 -12.94 -12.79 -2.01
N ASP A 31 -14.19 -13.18 -1.90
CA ASP A 31 -15.13 -13.34 -3.03
C ASP A 31 -14.86 -14.51 -3.99
N GLY A 32 -14.14 -15.52 -3.54
CA GLY A 32 -13.88 -16.74 -4.31
C GLY A 32 -12.88 -16.59 -5.45
N LYS A 33 -12.21 -15.43 -5.55
CA LYS A 33 -11.11 -15.18 -6.48
C LYS A 33 -9.77 -15.48 -5.82
N THR A 34 -8.77 -15.76 -6.63
CA THR A 34 -7.38 -15.80 -6.17
C THR A 34 -6.84 -14.38 -5.99
N TYR A 35 -5.74 -14.24 -5.23
CA TYR A 35 -5.04 -12.96 -5.13
C TYR A 35 -4.57 -12.47 -6.51
N GLU A 36 -4.15 -13.36 -7.40
CA GLU A 36 -3.74 -13.02 -8.74
C GLU A 36 -4.89 -12.36 -9.53
N GLU A 37 -6.08 -12.95 -9.50
CA GLU A 37 -7.26 -12.44 -10.20
C GLU A 37 -7.69 -11.08 -9.64
N SER A 38 -7.79 -10.95 -8.32
CA SER A 38 -8.18 -9.71 -7.66
C SER A 38 -7.20 -8.58 -7.95
N ILE A 39 -5.89 -8.84 -7.88
CA ILE A 39 -4.87 -7.83 -8.15
C ILE A 39 -4.84 -7.44 -9.63
N LYS A 40 -5.05 -8.37 -10.57
CA LYS A 40 -5.15 -8.03 -11.99
C LYS A 40 -6.32 -7.09 -12.30
N GLU A 41 -7.46 -7.30 -11.66
CA GLU A 41 -8.61 -6.39 -11.80
C GLU A 41 -8.28 -5.00 -11.23
N THR A 42 -7.73 -4.94 -10.02
CA THR A 42 -7.31 -3.68 -9.39
C THR A 42 -6.30 -2.93 -10.26
N LEU A 43 -5.29 -3.61 -10.80
CA LEU A 43 -4.29 -3.01 -11.69
C LEU A 43 -4.91 -2.42 -12.96
N LEU A 44 -5.92 -3.07 -13.51
CA LEU A 44 -6.60 -2.57 -14.70
C LEU A 44 -7.39 -1.30 -14.39
N ASP A 45 -8.05 -1.28 -13.24
CA ASP A 45 -8.82 -0.11 -12.81
C ASP A 45 -7.90 1.04 -12.40
N ASP A 46 -6.77 0.79 -11.76
CA ASP A 46 -5.74 1.79 -11.49
C ASP A 46 -5.24 2.44 -12.78
N LEU A 47 -4.91 1.63 -13.79
CA LEU A 47 -4.45 2.17 -15.08
C LEU A 47 -5.52 2.99 -15.79
N LYS A 48 -6.79 2.59 -15.74
CA LYS A 48 -7.91 3.38 -16.26
C LYS A 48 -8.04 4.70 -15.51
N ASN A 49 -7.97 4.66 -14.18
CA ASN A 49 -8.05 5.85 -13.35
C ASN A 49 -6.88 6.81 -13.61
N MET A 50 -5.65 6.30 -13.71
CA MET A 50 -4.49 7.12 -14.06
C MET A 50 -4.64 7.78 -15.43
N ALA A 51 -5.17 7.06 -16.43
CA ALA A 51 -5.41 7.63 -17.76
C ALA A 51 -6.50 8.71 -17.72
N LEU A 52 -7.57 8.47 -16.98
CA LEU A 52 -8.65 9.45 -16.79
C LEU A 52 -8.13 10.71 -16.09
N LEU A 53 -7.33 10.56 -15.04
CA LEU A 53 -6.72 11.69 -14.33
C LEU A 53 -5.78 12.51 -15.24
N GLU A 54 -5.04 11.84 -16.12
CA GLU A 54 -4.19 12.52 -17.12
C GLU A 54 -5.01 13.35 -18.10
N GLU A 55 -6.15 12.86 -18.58
CA GLU A 55 -7.05 13.62 -19.47
C GLU A 55 -7.58 14.88 -18.80
N HIS A 56 -7.88 14.82 -17.49
CA HIS A 56 -8.49 15.89 -16.71
C HIS A 56 -7.48 16.82 -16.01
N MET A 57 -6.18 16.67 -16.25
CA MET A 57 -5.17 17.55 -15.62
C MET A 57 -5.45 19.04 -15.81
N LYS A 58 -6.00 19.42 -16.97
CA LYS A 58 -6.28 20.83 -17.29
C LYS A 58 -7.43 21.39 -16.47
N ASP A 59 -8.39 20.58 -16.13
CA ASP A 59 -9.59 20.98 -15.38
C ASP A 59 -9.23 21.39 -13.95
N TYR A 60 -8.13 20.85 -13.42
CA TYR A 60 -7.57 21.14 -12.09
C TYR A 60 -6.29 21.98 -12.12
N ASP A 61 -5.95 22.61 -13.26
CA ASP A 61 -4.70 23.36 -13.50
C ASP A 61 -3.41 22.59 -13.09
N VAL A 62 -3.46 21.26 -13.12
CA VAL A 62 -2.31 20.41 -12.79
C VAL A 62 -1.36 20.33 -13.97
N LYS A 63 -0.07 20.51 -13.71
CA LYS A 63 1.01 20.45 -14.70
C LYS A 63 2.23 19.76 -14.12
N LEU A 64 2.94 19.03 -14.99
CA LEU A 64 4.26 18.51 -14.66
C LEU A 64 5.29 19.64 -14.73
N THR A 65 5.93 19.91 -13.62
CA THR A 65 7.01 20.90 -13.50
C THR A 65 8.31 20.39 -14.14
N LYS A 66 9.28 21.28 -14.30
CA LYS A 66 10.64 20.86 -14.73
C LYS A 66 11.30 19.92 -13.72
N ALA A 67 11.02 20.09 -12.43
CA ALA A 67 11.52 19.23 -11.37
C ALA A 67 10.91 17.82 -11.47
N ASP A 68 9.58 17.72 -11.69
CA ASP A 68 8.92 16.42 -11.88
C ASP A 68 9.51 15.65 -13.07
N LYS A 69 9.65 16.36 -14.22
CA LYS A 69 10.23 15.76 -15.43
C LYS A 69 11.67 15.29 -15.22
N LYS A 70 12.44 16.08 -14.47
CA LYS A 70 13.82 15.70 -14.13
C LYS A 70 13.82 14.45 -13.24
N ALA A 71 13.02 14.43 -12.18
CA ALA A 71 12.96 13.28 -11.27
C ALA A 71 12.53 11.99 -11.99
N ILE A 72 11.54 12.08 -12.91
CA ILE A 72 11.11 10.96 -13.74
C ILE A 72 12.27 10.45 -14.63
N ASN A 73 13.00 11.37 -15.27
CA ASN A 73 14.12 11.00 -16.11
C ASN A 73 15.25 10.35 -15.29
N ASP A 74 15.65 10.97 -14.18
CA ASP A 74 16.70 10.46 -13.30
C ASP A 74 16.37 9.04 -12.81
N ALA A 75 15.13 8.81 -12.36
CA ALA A 75 14.68 7.51 -11.87
C ALA A 75 14.64 6.44 -12.99
N ALA A 76 14.23 6.81 -14.21
CA ALA A 76 14.24 5.91 -15.35
C ALA A 76 15.66 5.53 -15.78
N GLU A 77 16.59 6.49 -15.77
CA GLU A 77 18.00 6.23 -16.04
C GLU A 77 18.63 5.34 -14.96
N GLU A 78 18.30 5.56 -13.69
CA GLU A 78 18.77 4.72 -12.59
C GLU A 78 18.28 3.29 -12.75
N PHE A 79 16.99 3.10 -13.06
CA PHE A 79 16.42 1.79 -13.36
C PHE A 79 17.15 1.12 -14.54
N ASP A 80 17.42 1.87 -15.61
CA ASP A 80 18.11 1.35 -16.79
C ASP A 80 19.52 0.89 -16.46
N LYS A 81 20.27 1.68 -15.70
CA LYS A 81 21.64 1.36 -15.24
C LYS A 81 21.70 0.16 -14.29
N ALA A 82 20.68 0.04 -13.40
CA ALA A 82 20.64 -1.01 -12.38
C ALA A 82 20.19 -2.38 -12.93
N ASN A 83 19.64 -2.44 -14.14
CA ASN A 83 19.05 -3.66 -14.68
C ASN A 83 19.67 -4.05 -16.03
N SER A 84 20.05 -5.33 -16.15
CA SER A 84 20.51 -5.87 -17.43
C SER A 84 19.36 -5.91 -18.47
N GLN A 85 19.72 -5.86 -19.75
CA GLN A 85 18.71 -5.93 -20.83
C GLN A 85 17.77 -7.11 -20.68
N LYS A 86 18.30 -8.29 -20.38
CA LYS A 86 17.50 -9.51 -20.14
C LYS A 86 16.46 -9.36 -19.02
N LYS A 87 16.77 -8.61 -17.96
CA LYS A 87 15.80 -8.31 -16.87
C LYS A 87 14.76 -7.33 -17.35
N LYS A 88 15.16 -6.27 -18.05
CA LYS A 88 14.25 -5.25 -18.62
C LYS A 88 13.25 -5.88 -19.59
N ASP A 89 13.70 -6.77 -20.46
CA ASP A 89 12.83 -7.45 -21.43
C ASP A 89 11.74 -8.29 -20.73
N LYS A 90 12.06 -8.95 -19.62
CA LYS A 90 11.09 -9.75 -18.86
C LYS A 90 9.95 -8.94 -18.26
N VAL A 91 10.22 -7.68 -17.90
CA VAL A 91 9.24 -6.80 -17.24
C VAL A 91 8.72 -5.71 -18.16
N SER A 92 9.06 -5.73 -19.46
CA SER A 92 8.78 -4.63 -20.40
C SER A 92 9.32 -3.28 -19.88
N GLY A 93 10.49 -3.32 -19.24
CA GLY A 93 11.14 -2.20 -18.58
C GLY A 93 12.04 -1.39 -19.52
N SER A 94 11.56 -1.04 -20.73
CA SER A 94 12.24 -0.05 -21.55
C SER A 94 12.21 1.31 -20.86
N GLU A 95 13.18 2.15 -21.11
CA GLU A 95 13.24 3.51 -20.52
C GLU A 95 11.95 4.29 -20.79
N GLU A 96 11.39 4.16 -21.98
CA GLU A 96 10.11 4.78 -22.36
C GLU A 96 8.94 4.28 -21.47
N ASN A 97 8.81 2.97 -21.29
CA ASN A 97 7.75 2.38 -20.47
C ASN A 97 7.90 2.77 -18.99
N VAL A 98 9.14 2.80 -18.48
CA VAL A 98 9.42 3.24 -17.12
C VAL A 98 9.03 4.70 -16.94
N LYS A 99 9.46 5.60 -17.85
CA LYS A 99 9.09 7.03 -17.84
C LYS A 99 7.57 7.20 -17.92
N ARG A 100 6.90 6.43 -18.78
CA ARG A 100 5.43 6.51 -18.92
C ARG A 100 4.72 6.18 -17.63
N VAL A 101 5.08 5.07 -16.98
CA VAL A 101 4.46 4.65 -15.72
C VAL A 101 4.74 5.66 -14.61
N MET A 102 5.99 6.11 -14.46
CA MET A 102 6.35 7.11 -13.47
C MET A 102 5.63 8.46 -13.70
N THR A 103 5.46 8.84 -14.97
CA THR A 103 4.67 10.03 -15.32
C THR A 103 3.23 9.92 -14.82
N LEU A 104 2.58 8.79 -15.08
CA LEU A 104 1.20 8.54 -14.62
C LEU A 104 1.10 8.57 -13.09
N MET A 105 2.03 7.96 -12.38
CA MET A 105 2.05 7.98 -10.91
C MET A 105 2.23 9.40 -10.34
N VAL A 106 3.08 10.21 -10.94
CA VAL A 106 3.25 11.62 -10.53
C VAL A 106 2.00 12.43 -10.82
N ILE A 107 1.36 12.22 -11.97
CA ILE A 107 0.08 12.86 -12.30
C ILE A 107 -1.00 12.47 -11.30
N GLU A 108 -1.15 11.19 -11.01
CA GLU A 108 -2.11 10.69 -10.02
C GLU A 108 -1.93 11.38 -8.67
N GLN A 109 -0.70 11.45 -8.16
CA GLN A 109 -0.42 12.11 -6.89
C GLN A 109 -0.80 13.60 -6.91
N LYS A 110 -0.46 14.33 -7.98
CA LYS A 110 -0.80 15.75 -8.13
C LYS A 110 -2.30 15.98 -8.28
N MET A 111 -2.96 15.18 -9.08
CA MET A 111 -4.41 15.24 -9.29
C MET A 111 -5.16 14.95 -7.99
N ARG A 112 -4.75 13.92 -7.26
CA ARG A 112 -5.33 13.61 -5.95
C ARG A 112 -5.24 14.79 -5.00
N SER A 113 -4.09 15.45 -4.93
CA SER A 113 -3.89 16.63 -4.08
C SER A 113 -4.80 17.81 -4.52
N ALA A 114 -4.93 18.05 -5.82
CA ALA A 114 -5.77 19.10 -6.37
C ALA A 114 -7.26 18.83 -6.11
N ILE A 115 -7.73 17.62 -6.36
CA ILE A 115 -9.12 17.19 -6.13
C ILE A 115 -9.48 17.32 -4.65
N VAL A 116 -8.61 16.87 -3.75
CA VAL A 116 -8.83 16.98 -2.31
C VAL A 116 -8.88 18.43 -1.86
N ALA A 117 -8.02 19.28 -2.42
CA ALA A 117 -8.01 20.72 -2.10
C ALA A 117 -9.29 21.42 -2.58
N GLU A 118 -9.85 21.01 -3.73
CA GLU A 118 -11.10 21.59 -4.27
C GLU A 118 -12.34 21.08 -3.53
N ALA A 119 -12.29 19.86 -3.01
CA ALA A 119 -13.43 19.23 -2.33
C ALA A 119 -13.93 20.04 -1.11
N ASN A 120 -13.11 20.97 -0.60
CA ASN A 120 -13.46 21.94 0.46
C ASN A 120 -14.35 21.34 1.56
N VAL A 121 -13.92 20.21 2.09
CA VAL A 121 -14.65 19.51 3.16
C VAL A 121 -14.44 20.30 4.44
N ASN A 122 -15.39 21.20 4.75
CA ASN A 122 -15.45 21.85 6.05
C ASN A 122 -15.90 20.80 7.07
N VAL A 123 -14.93 20.14 7.69
CA VAL A 123 -15.19 19.28 8.84
C VAL A 123 -15.25 20.17 10.07
N THR A 124 -16.38 20.15 10.77
CA THR A 124 -16.52 20.86 12.05
C THR A 124 -15.66 20.18 13.12
N ASP A 125 -15.31 20.92 14.19
CA ASP A 125 -14.59 20.34 15.33
C ASP A 125 -15.34 19.16 15.94
N GLU A 126 -16.68 19.18 15.93
CA GLU A 126 -17.54 18.09 16.41
C GLU A 126 -17.46 16.84 15.53
N GLU A 127 -17.36 17.00 14.21
CA GLU A 127 -17.19 15.88 13.28
C GLU A 127 -15.76 15.32 13.31
N ALA A 128 -14.79 16.16 13.65
CA ALA A 128 -13.37 15.77 13.78
C ALA A 128 -13.05 15.13 15.13
N VAL A 129 -13.97 15.19 16.12
CA VAL A 129 -13.75 14.62 17.45
C VAL A 129 -13.48 13.12 17.39
N GLN A 130 -12.27 12.75 17.75
CA GLN A 130 -11.89 11.36 17.94
C GLN A 130 -11.98 11.00 19.41
N LYS A 131 -12.52 9.83 19.73
CA LYS A 131 -12.48 9.31 21.10
C LYS A 131 -11.05 8.84 21.38
N HIS A 132 -10.38 9.50 22.33
CA HIS A 132 -9.12 9.01 22.84
C HIS A 132 -9.42 7.94 23.90
N MET A 133 -8.94 6.72 23.67
CA MET A 133 -9.04 5.64 24.63
C MET A 133 -7.62 5.27 25.08
N GLN A 134 -7.43 5.19 26.38
CA GLN A 134 -6.27 4.52 26.97
C GLN A 134 -6.72 3.13 27.40
N TYR A 135 -5.95 2.13 27.06
CA TYR A 135 -6.20 0.77 27.51
C TYR A 135 -4.89 0.16 28.04
N VAL A 136 -5.04 -0.76 28.94
CA VAL A 136 -3.93 -1.60 29.43
C VAL A 136 -4.30 -3.04 29.13
N GLU A 137 -3.40 -3.71 28.45
CA GLU A 137 -3.54 -5.12 28.12
C GLU A 137 -2.90 -5.97 29.21
N PHE A 138 -3.62 -6.95 29.70
CA PHE A 138 -3.13 -7.94 30.66
C PHE A 138 -3.08 -9.31 29.97
N ASP A 139 -1.89 -9.68 29.51
CA ASP A 139 -1.67 -10.94 28.83
C ASP A 139 -1.52 -12.10 29.82
N TYR A 140 -2.10 -13.24 29.45
CA TYR A 140 -1.79 -14.50 30.09
C TYR A 140 -0.48 -15.03 29.48
N THR A 141 0.64 -14.84 30.18
CA THR A 141 1.92 -15.42 29.78
C THR A 141 2.08 -16.76 30.48
N ALA A 142 2.19 -17.84 29.69
CA ALA A 142 2.68 -19.11 30.22
C ALA A 142 4.15 -18.97 30.64
N ASP A 143 4.55 -19.58 31.74
CA ASP A 143 5.95 -19.64 32.12
C ASP A 143 6.75 -20.36 31.00
N SER A 144 7.98 -19.95 30.79
CA SER A 144 8.79 -20.26 29.60
C SER A 144 9.02 -21.76 29.30
N SER A 145 8.50 -22.65 30.11
CA SER A 145 8.58 -24.10 29.98
C SER A 145 7.25 -24.82 29.69
N ASP A 146 6.11 -24.10 29.76
CA ASP A 146 4.79 -24.69 29.52
C ASP A 146 4.01 -23.89 28.48
N THR A 147 3.36 -24.56 27.55
CA THR A 147 2.53 -23.95 26.52
C THR A 147 1.09 -23.70 26.97
N THR A 148 0.73 -24.12 28.19
CA THR A 148 -0.62 -23.98 28.75
C THR A 148 -0.60 -23.08 29.97
N VAL A 149 -1.37 -21.99 29.91
CA VAL A 149 -1.57 -21.06 31.02
C VAL A 149 -2.42 -21.77 32.10
N SER A 150 -1.88 -21.87 33.31
CA SER A 150 -2.57 -22.50 34.45
C SER A 150 -3.74 -21.64 34.95
N ASP A 151 -4.69 -22.24 35.66
CA ASP A 151 -5.82 -21.51 36.22
C ASP A 151 -5.41 -20.51 37.32
N ASP A 152 -4.32 -20.78 38.03
CA ASP A 152 -3.76 -19.85 39.01
C ASP A 152 -3.14 -18.62 38.33
N GLU A 153 -2.44 -18.76 37.23
CA GLU A 153 -1.92 -17.64 36.43
C GLU A 153 -3.07 -16.78 35.86
N LYS A 154 -4.12 -17.40 35.32
CA LYS A 154 -5.32 -16.71 34.87
C LYS A 154 -5.99 -15.93 35.98
N LYS A 155 -6.03 -16.49 37.20
CA LYS A 155 -6.62 -15.84 38.35
C LYS A 155 -5.79 -14.61 38.78
N GLN A 156 -4.46 -14.74 38.84
CA GLN A 156 -3.58 -13.63 39.21
C GLN A 156 -3.69 -12.45 38.18
N VAL A 157 -3.77 -12.74 36.89
CA VAL A 157 -3.94 -11.71 35.85
C VAL A 157 -5.30 -11.02 35.98
N LYS A 158 -6.37 -11.76 36.28
CA LYS A 158 -7.71 -11.18 36.54
C LYS A 158 -7.73 -10.29 37.78
N GLU A 159 -7.05 -10.70 38.84
CA GLU A 159 -6.93 -9.90 40.07
C GLU A 159 -6.15 -8.59 39.84
N LYS A 160 -5.06 -8.64 39.03
CA LYS A 160 -4.31 -7.43 38.63
C LYS A 160 -5.18 -6.51 37.75
N ALA A 161 -5.93 -7.06 36.80
CA ALA A 161 -6.81 -6.28 35.95
C ALA A 161 -7.95 -5.62 36.74
N ALA A 162 -8.54 -6.33 37.71
CA ALA A 162 -9.55 -5.78 38.60
C ALA A 162 -8.99 -4.65 39.48
N ALA A 163 -7.81 -4.83 40.08
CA ALA A 163 -7.16 -3.80 40.89
C ALA A 163 -6.74 -2.55 40.07
N PHE A 164 -6.57 -2.68 38.79
CA PHE A 164 -6.28 -1.53 37.92
C PHE A 164 -7.55 -0.73 37.56
N ALA A 165 -8.72 -1.37 37.62
CA ALA A 165 -10.00 -0.75 37.26
C ALA A 165 -10.65 0.04 38.42
N GLU A 166 -10.13 -0.09 39.66
CA GLU A 166 -10.52 0.69 40.84
C GLU A 166 -9.69 2.00 40.93
#